data_32c5b5ee0410a5bc03578343e6c029b9
#
_entry.id   32c5b5ee0410a5bc03578343e6c029b9
#
_cell.length_a   1.000
_cell.length_b   1.000
_cell.length_c   1.000
_cell.angle_alpha   90.00
_cell.angle_beta   90.00
_cell.angle_gamma   90.00
#
_symmetry.space_group_name_H-M   'P 1'
#
loop_
_entity.id
_entity.type
_entity.pdbx_description
1 polymer ?
#
loop_
_entity_poly.entity_id
_entity_poly.type
_entity_poly.pdbx_seq_one_letter_code
_entity_poly.pdbx_strand_id
1 'polypeptide(L)'
;MEAMSFQSKLKEAAEKLAAMAKTRISDLDRQISELGREKARLVHKRDSARISAERGANYRAVNGLKYQCPYCWVIRDQISPLMHILSPTNAETYRCDSCQSEFAVVESE
;
A
#
# COMPACT_ATOMS: atom_id res chain seq x y z
N MET A 1 49.61 41.59 15.14
CA MET A 1 48.83 41.22 13.92
C MET A 1 48.39 39.77 13.90
N GLU A 2 49.10 38.89 14.59
CA GLU A 2 48.72 37.48 14.65
C GLU A 2 47.31 37.26 15.24
N ALA A 3 46.91 38.06 16.25
CA ALA A 3 45.59 37.95 16.85
C ALA A 3 44.46 38.24 15.88
N MET A 4 44.63 39.25 14.99
CA MET A 4 43.64 39.58 13.96
C MET A 4 43.57 38.49 12.90
N SER A 5 44.73 37.94 12.50
CA SER A 5 44.79 36.86 11.54
C SER A 5 44.12 35.58 12.10
N PHE A 6 44.34 35.31 13.37
CA PHE A 6 43.73 34.18 14.06
C PHE A 6 42.22 34.36 14.18
N GLN A 7 41.77 35.55 14.55
CA GLN A 7 40.35 35.86 14.63
C GLN A 7 39.67 35.72 13.27
N SER A 8 40.35 36.15 12.20
CA SER A 8 39.85 36.02 10.85
C SER A 8 39.68 34.55 10.45
N LYS A 9 40.66 33.73 10.82
CA LYS A 9 40.59 32.29 10.54
C LYS A 9 39.45 31.60 11.33
N LEU A 10 39.24 32.01 12.54
CA LEU A 10 38.11 31.50 13.35
C LEU A 10 36.78 31.87 12.74
N LYS A 11 36.67 33.13 12.26
CA LYS A 11 35.47 33.60 11.60
C LYS A 11 35.19 32.80 10.31
N GLU A 12 36.23 32.59 9.50
CA GLU A 12 36.11 31.76 8.29
C GLU A 12 35.65 30.33 8.61
N ALA A 13 36.23 29.76 9.67
CA ALA A 13 35.84 28.42 10.10
C ALA A 13 34.36 28.38 10.50
N ALA A 14 33.91 29.39 11.25
CA ALA A 14 32.52 29.53 11.64
C ALA A 14 31.58 29.64 10.44
N GLU A 15 32.00 30.44 9.45
CA GLU A 15 31.22 30.64 8.21
C GLU A 15 31.12 29.33 7.41
N LYS A 16 32.20 28.56 7.33
CA LYS A 16 32.21 27.27 6.65
C LYS A 16 31.27 26.26 7.37
N LEU A 17 31.37 26.22 8.69
CA LEU A 17 30.49 25.35 9.48
C LEU A 17 29.01 25.74 9.31
N ALA A 18 28.75 27.05 9.28
CA ALA A 18 27.39 27.54 9.04
C ALA A 18 26.87 27.15 7.66
N ALA A 19 27.74 27.25 6.64
CA ALA A 19 27.38 26.87 5.27
C ALA A 19 27.07 25.34 5.21
N MET A 20 27.91 24.55 5.88
CA MET A 20 27.68 23.11 5.96
C MET A 20 26.36 22.80 6.67
N ALA A 21 26.06 23.51 7.75
CA ALA A 21 24.81 23.34 8.47
C ALA A 21 23.62 23.70 7.58
N LYS A 22 23.70 24.75 6.79
CA LYS A 22 22.62 25.14 5.86
C LYS A 22 22.38 24.06 4.80
N THR A 23 23.45 23.48 4.26
CA THR A 23 23.33 22.38 3.31
C THR A 23 22.66 21.18 3.97
N ARG A 24 23.04 20.89 5.21
CA ARG A 24 22.44 19.80 5.97
C ARG A 24 20.94 20.03 6.21
N ILE A 25 20.57 21.28 6.51
CA ILE A 25 19.15 21.63 6.68
C ILE A 25 18.36 21.32 5.41
N SER A 26 18.89 21.74 4.26
CA SER A 26 18.24 21.48 2.96
C SER A 26 18.08 19.98 2.70
N ASP A 27 19.12 19.21 2.98
CA ASP A 27 19.08 17.77 2.80
C ASP A 27 18.05 17.10 3.73
N LEU A 28 18.01 17.54 4.98
CA LEU A 28 17.06 17.02 5.95
C LEU A 28 15.62 17.39 5.58
N ASP A 29 15.40 18.62 5.12
CA ASP A 29 14.06 19.05 4.66
C ASP A 29 13.58 18.19 3.50
N ARG A 30 14.48 17.87 2.56
CA ARG A 30 14.15 16.98 1.46
C ARG A 30 13.77 15.60 1.96
N GLN A 31 14.55 15.04 2.89
CA GLN A 31 14.25 13.73 3.48
C GLN A 31 12.92 13.73 4.23
N ILE A 32 12.65 14.79 4.97
CA ILE A 32 11.37 14.94 5.68
C ILE A 32 10.21 14.94 4.69
N SER A 33 10.35 15.66 3.58
CA SER A 33 9.32 15.70 2.55
C SER A 33 9.11 14.32 1.91
N GLU A 34 10.19 13.60 1.62
CA GLU A 34 10.13 12.26 1.06
C GLU A 34 9.43 11.28 2.01
N LEU A 35 9.76 11.35 3.31
CA LEU A 35 9.12 10.53 4.32
C LEU A 35 7.64 10.87 4.46
N GLY A 36 7.29 12.15 4.33
CA GLY A 36 5.89 12.59 4.34
C GLY A 36 5.09 11.98 3.20
N ARG A 37 5.66 11.97 1.99
CA ARG A 37 5.02 11.33 0.83
C ARG A 37 4.87 9.83 1.03
N GLU A 38 5.91 9.17 1.55
CA GLU A 38 5.88 7.74 1.83
C GLU A 38 4.83 7.41 2.88
N LYS A 39 4.76 8.23 3.93
CA LYS A 39 3.72 8.06 4.96
C LYS A 39 2.33 8.18 4.36
N ALA A 40 2.10 9.19 3.52
CA ALA A 40 0.79 9.38 2.88
C ALA A 40 0.41 8.18 2.03
N ARG A 41 1.37 7.62 1.28
CA ARG A 41 1.15 6.44 0.46
C ARG A 41 0.76 5.23 1.32
N LEU A 42 1.45 5.02 2.42
CA LEU A 42 1.19 3.91 3.34
C LEU A 42 -0.16 4.07 4.06
N VAL A 43 -0.49 5.30 4.46
CA VAL A 43 -1.79 5.59 5.06
C VAL A 43 -2.92 5.27 4.08
N HIS A 44 -2.77 5.65 2.82
CA HIS A 44 -3.75 5.34 1.79
C HIS A 44 -3.92 3.82 1.61
N LYS A 45 -2.82 3.09 1.55
CA LYS A 45 -2.85 1.63 1.44
C LYS A 45 -3.52 0.98 2.64
N ARG A 46 -3.19 1.47 3.83
CA ARG A 46 -3.80 0.96 5.06
C ARG A 46 -5.31 1.18 5.06
N ASP A 47 -5.76 2.37 4.67
CA ASP A 47 -7.18 2.71 4.66
C ASP A 47 -7.93 1.88 3.62
N SER A 48 -7.32 1.65 2.45
CA SER A 48 -7.90 0.76 1.44
C SER A 48 -8.02 -0.68 1.95
N ALA A 49 -7.00 -1.17 2.64
CA ALA A 49 -7.01 -2.51 3.22
C ALA A 49 -8.08 -2.64 4.31
N ARG A 50 -8.27 -1.58 5.10
CA ARG A 50 -9.30 -1.57 6.14
C ARG A 50 -10.70 -1.68 5.53
N ILE A 51 -10.96 -0.95 4.46
CA ILE A 51 -12.23 -1.01 3.75
C ILE A 51 -12.46 -2.40 3.17
N SER A 52 -11.42 -3.01 2.59
CA SER A 52 -11.50 -4.38 2.09
C SER A 52 -11.82 -5.37 3.20
N ALA A 53 -11.20 -5.20 4.37
CA ALA A 53 -11.47 -6.06 5.52
C ALA A 53 -12.92 -5.95 5.98
N GLU A 54 -13.47 -4.74 5.98
CA GLU A 54 -14.89 -4.52 6.32
C GLU A 54 -15.81 -5.18 5.31
N ARG A 55 -15.51 -5.09 4.02
CA ARG A 55 -16.28 -5.78 2.99
C ARG A 55 -16.23 -7.29 3.18
N GLY A 56 -15.06 -7.83 3.53
CA GLY A 56 -14.90 -9.26 3.80
C GLY A 56 -15.80 -9.74 4.94
N ALA A 57 -15.92 -8.91 5.98
CA ALA A 57 -16.80 -9.23 7.11
C ALA A 57 -18.29 -9.25 6.71
N ASN A 58 -18.64 -8.53 5.66
CA ASN A 58 -20.02 -8.45 5.17
C ASN A 58 -20.26 -9.28 3.91
N TYR A 59 -19.30 -10.13 3.54
CA TYR A 59 -19.42 -10.96 2.37
C TYR A 59 -20.54 -12.00 2.55
N ARG A 60 -21.34 -12.17 1.49
CA ARG A 60 -22.36 -13.20 1.41
C ARG A 60 -22.06 -14.10 0.22
N ALA A 61 -21.86 -15.38 0.47
CA ALA A 61 -21.50 -16.33 -0.58
C ALA A 61 -22.59 -16.48 -1.63
N VAL A 62 -23.85 -16.32 -1.24
CA VAL A 62 -25.00 -16.53 -2.12
C VAL A 62 -25.75 -15.22 -2.30
N ASN A 63 -26.04 -14.88 -3.55
CA ASN A 63 -26.89 -13.76 -3.92
C ASN A 63 -27.98 -14.28 -4.86
N GLY A 64 -29.18 -14.49 -4.30
CA GLY A 64 -30.25 -15.16 -5.03
C GLY A 64 -29.90 -16.63 -5.27
N LEU A 65 -29.81 -17.02 -6.53
CA LEU A 65 -29.50 -18.41 -6.93
C LEU A 65 -28.05 -18.60 -7.34
N LYS A 66 -27.23 -17.56 -7.21
CA LYS A 66 -25.83 -17.58 -7.69
C LYS A 66 -24.86 -17.36 -6.54
N TYR A 67 -23.69 -17.96 -6.68
CA TYR A 67 -22.57 -17.70 -5.78
C TYR A 67 -21.89 -16.40 -6.20
N GLN A 68 -21.39 -15.67 -5.23
CA GLN A 68 -20.68 -14.42 -5.48
C GLN A 68 -19.18 -14.61 -5.39
N CYS A 69 -18.45 -13.91 -6.28
CA CYS A 69 -16.99 -13.90 -6.25
C CYS A 69 -16.49 -13.10 -5.02
N PRO A 70 -15.78 -13.75 -4.10
CA PRO A 70 -15.26 -13.05 -2.92
C PRO A 70 -14.19 -12.01 -3.28
N TYR A 71 -13.37 -12.28 -4.29
CA TYR A 71 -12.35 -11.32 -4.72
C TYR A 71 -12.99 -10.03 -5.23
N CYS A 72 -13.97 -10.12 -6.12
CA CYS A 72 -14.65 -8.95 -6.66
C CYS A 72 -15.35 -8.15 -5.56
N TRP A 73 -15.94 -8.83 -4.59
CA TRP A 73 -16.61 -8.16 -3.48
C TRP A 73 -15.62 -7.46 -2.55
N VAL A 74 -14.60 -8.19 -2.08
CA VAL A 74 -13.67 -7.68 -1.06
C VAL A 74 -12.71 -6.64 -1.64
N ILE A 75 -12.14 -6.92 -2.80
CA ILE A 75 -11.07 -6.09 -3.36
C ILE A 75 -11.61 -5.02 -4.32
N ARG A 76 -12.62 -5.35 -5.11
CA ARG A 76 -13.09 -4.48 -6.19
C ARG A 76 -14.42 -3.80 -5.90
N ASP A 77 -15.04 -4.09 -4.76
CA ASP A 77 -16.36 -3.55 -4.38
C ASP A 77 -17.41 -3.78 -5.49
N GLN A 78 -17.41 -4.99 -6.03
CA GLN A 78 -18.32 -5.38 -7.10
C GLN A 78 -19.01 -6.68 -6.78
N ILE A 79 -20.28 -6.78 -7.19
CA ILE A 79 -21.04 -8.02 -7.10
C ILE A 79 -20.86 -8.73 -8.44
N SER A 80 -20.19 -9.85 -8.43
CA SER A 80 -19.94 -10.64 -9.65
C SER A 80 -20.30 -12.09 -9.39
N PRO A 81 -21.15 -12.71 -10.25
CA PRO A 81 -21.52 -14.10 -10.07
C PRO A 81 -20.38 -15.03 -10.46
N LEU A 82 -20.28 -16.14 -9.77
CA LEU A 82 -19.39 -17.24 -10.14
C LEU A 82 -20.11 -18.16 -11.11
N MET A 83 -19.41 -18.63 -12.12
CA MET A 83 -19.94 -19.56 -13.11
C MET A 83 -19.31 -20.93 -12.89
N HIS A 84 -20.15 -21.96 -12.87
CA HIS A 84 -19.68 -23.32 -12.80
C HIS A 84 -18.91 -23.69 -14.07
N ILE A 85 -17.73 -24.26 -13.91
CA ILE A 85 -16.90 -24.69 -15.05
C ILE A 85 -16.58 -26.17 -14.90
N LEU A 86 -16.35 -26.80 -16.04
CA LEU A 86 -15.92 -28.19 -16.04
C LEU A 86 -14.45 -28.27 -15.65
N SER A 87 -14.16 -29.17 -14.73
CA SER A 87 -12.80 -29.38 -14.25
C SER A 87 -12.38 -30.81 -14.56
N PRO A 88 -11.10 -31.03 -14.89
CA PRO A 88 -10.60 -32.40 -15.09
C PRO A 88 -10.52 -33.21 -13.77
N THR A 89 -10.69 -32.53 -12.65
CA THR A 89 -10.78 -33.19 -11.33
C THR A 89 -12.24 -33.36 -10.95
N ASN A 90 -12.52 -34.19 -9.97
CA ASN A 90 -13.89 -34.42 -9.49
C ASN A 90 -14.39 -33.27 -8.60
N ALA A 91 -13.61 -32.22 -8.43
CA ALA A 91 -14.01 -31.08 -7.63
C ALA A 91 -14.89 -30.12 -8.43
N GLU A 92 -15.94 -29.62 -7.82
CA GLU A 92 -16.75 -28.57 -8.42
C GLU A 92 -15.92 -27.28 -8.42
N THR A 93 -15.78 -26.68 -9.59
CA THR A 93 -14.99 -25.48 -9.77
C THR A 93 -15.86 -24.36 -10.32
N TYR A 94 -15.68 -23.18 -9.78
CA TYR A 94 -16.40 -21.98 -10.20
C TYR A 94 -15.38 -20.90 -10.58
N ARG A 95 -15.70 -20.14 -11.61
CA ARG A 95 -14.85 -19.04 -12.10
C ARG A 95 -15.64 -17.76 -12.15
N CYS A 96 -14.98 -16.66 -11.77
CA CYS A 96 -15.51 -15.33 -11.99
C CYS A 96 -15.09 -14.81 -13.35
N ASP A 97 -16.04 -14.44 -14.20
CA ASP A 97 -15.73 -13.90 -15.54
C ASP A 97 -15.10 -12.50 -15.44
N SER A 98 -15.35 -11.78 -14.37
CA SER A 98 -14.82 -10.43 -14.18
C SER A 98 -13.34 -10.39 -13.82
N CYS A 99 -12.93 -11.23 -12.87
CA CYS A 99 -11.56 -11.21 -12.36
C CYS A 99 -10.76 -12.49 -12.67
N GLN A 100 -11.43 -13.50 -13.25
CA GLN A 100 -10.83 -14.78 -13.63
C GLN A 100 -10.38 -15.64 -12.44
N SER A 101 -10.76 -15.28 -11.22
CA SER A 101 -10.47 -16.11 -10.05
C SER A 101 -11.26 -17.42 -10.11
N GLU A 102 -10.63 -18.50 -9.69
CA GLU A 102 -11.26 -19.82 -9.66
C GLU A 102 -11.28 -20.35 -8.23
N PHE A 103 -12.37 -20.99 -7.89
CA PHE A 103 -12.60 -21.56 -6.56
C PHE A 103 -13.08 -22.98 -6.72
N ALA A 104 -12.32 -23.92 -6.16
CA ALA A 104 -12.68 -25.32 -6.17
C ALA A 104 -13.29 -25.69 -4.82
N VAL A 105 -14.45 -26.35 -4.87
CA VAL A 105 -15.06 -26.87 -3.66
C VAL A 105 -14.54 -28.28 -3.46
N VAL A 106 -13.72 -28.45 -2.45
CA VAL A 106 -13.31 -29.79 -2.02
C VAL A 106 -14.27 -30.21 -0.94
N GLU A 107 -15.04 -31.24 -1.21
CA GLU A 107 -15.91 -31.82 -0.17
C GLU A 107 -15.01 -32.41 0.90
N SER A 108 -14.94 -31.74 2.04
CA SER A 108 -14.29 -32.31 3.20
C SER A 108 -15.33 -33.19 3.92
N GLU A 109 -14.99 -34.42 4.10
CA GLU A 109 -15.80 -35.32 4.88
C GLU A 109 -15.74 -35.03 6.37
#